data_a774164dbee5e7873f39cbd1664dd577
#
_entry.id   a774164dbee5e7873f39cbd1664dd577
#
_cell.length_a   1.000
_cell.length_b   1.000
_cell.length_c   1.000
_cell.angle_alpha   90.00
_cell.angle_beta   90.00
_cell.angle_gamma   90.00
#
_symmetry.space_group_name_H-M   'P 1'
#
loop_
_entity.id
_entity.type
_entity.pdbx_description
1 polymer ?
#
loop_
_entity_poly.entity_id
_entity_poly.type
_entity_poly.pdbx_seq_one_letter_code
_entity_poly.pdbx_strand_id
1 'polypeptide(L)'
;MVLMVASRAVADAAPEAMRGVVVSVLPAQGEAVVRHDAFGGMPAMTMTFAVEPKSDLASLHVGDRIQADADLTPDVAQLTHVRVTGTMAGANVRVMHDVVALNVGDSIPPETQFFDQRGRGFTFTDFRGQTVVLAFIYTRCKDPRMCPLVSANFHMLQRKLAGLPVHLVEITLDPTFDTPEVLANYGRRFDTDPDRWTLGTGPANVVNDFAARFGIAVFPDANVGLIHSERTAIIDRNGQIVDLLDAAAWNPDDLVAEVQSLSDVPSNPIARIDYELSKASAALCGNSLAGYSGLLELALVVLIFSGACAILYVAARKIFVEDA
;
A
#
# COMPACT_ATOMS: atom_id res chain seq x y z
N MET A 1 -17.09 -41.35 -37.09
CA MET A 1 -16.23 -40.18 -37.35
C MET A 1 -15.84 -39.58 -35.98
N VAL A 2 -14.70 -40.01 -35.46
CA VAL A 2 -14.22 -39.62 -34.13
C VAL A 2 -13.39 -38.35 -34.33
N LEU A 3 -13.84 -37.21 -33.74
CA LEU A 3 -13.08 -35.99 -33.74
C LEU A 3 -11.95 -36.14 -32.71
N MET A 4 -10.72 -36.26 -33.17
CA MET A 4 -9.55 -36.07 -32.33
C MET A 4 -9.39 -34.58 -32.03
N VAL A 5 -9.66 -34.20 -30.80
CA VAL A 5 -9.28 -32.88 -30.26
C VAL A 5 -7.78 -32.93 -29.99
N ALA A 6 -6.98 -32.30 -30.84
CA ALA A 6 -5.57 -32.12 -30.62
C ALA A 6 -5.41 -31.08 -29.46
N SER A 7 -5.03 -31.59 -28.30
CA SER A 7 -4.54 -30.77 -27.21
C SER A 7 -3.23 -30.11 -27.67
N ARG A 8 -3.24 -28.78 -27.91
CA ARG A 8 -2.01 -28.02 -28.06
C ARG A 8 -1.36 -27.95 -26.68
N ALA A 9 -0.27 -28.72 -26.52
CA ALA A 9 0.67 -28.50 -25.44
C ALA A 9 1.19 -27.03 -25.59
N VAL A 10 0.93 -26.19 -24.61
CA VAL A 10 1.66 -24.92 -24.47
C VAL A 10 3.10 -25.32 -24.22
N ALA A 11 3.98 -25.04 -25.18
CA ALA A 11 5.40 -25.25 -24.99
C ALA A 11 5.84 -24.39 -23.81
N ASP A 12 6.36 -25.00 -22.73
CA ASP A 12 7.10 -24.33 -21.69
C ASP A 12 8.22 -23.53 -22.37
N ALA A 13 8.13 -22.22 -22.34
CA ALA A 13 9.20 -21.37 -22.81
C ALA A 13 10.41 -21.61 -21.89
N ALA A 14 11.58 -21.86 -22.47
CA ALA A 14 12.79 -22.03 -21.67
C ALA A 14 13.06 -20.73 -20.87
N PRO A 15 13.50 -20.82 -19.59
CA PRO A 15 13.83 -19.65 -18.81
C PRO A 15 14.84 -18.75 -19.53
N GLU A 16 14.60 -17.44 -19.49
CA GLU A 16 15.46 -16.45 -20.15
C GLU A 16 16.39 -15.77 -19.17
N ALA A 17 17.65 -15.58 -19.55
CA ALA A 17 18.63 -14.88 -18.71
C ALA A 17 18.25 -13.39 -18.56
N MET A 18 18.03 -12.95 -17.34
CA MET A 18 17.66 -11.60 -16.97
C MET A 18 18.76 -10.94 -16.14
N ARG A 19 18.93 -9.63 -16.32
CA ARG A 19 19.75 -8.78 -15.44
C ARG A 19 18.90 -7.62 -14.92
N GLY A 20 19.17 -7.21 -13.67
CA GLY A 20 18.43 -6.10 -13.11
C GLY A 20 19.00 -5.63 -11.78
N VAL A 21 18.30 -4.68 -11.17
CA VAL A 21 18.57 -4.14 -9.85
C VAL A 21 17.37 -4.41 -8.96
N VAL A 22 17.61 -4.96 -7.77
CA VAL A 22 16.58 -5.14 -6.74
C VAL A 22 16.20 -3.79 -6.18
N VAL A 23 14.95 -3.40 -6.32
CA VAL A 23 14.41 -2.11 -5.81
C VAL A 23 13.55 -2.29 -4.57
N SER A 24 13.02 -3.49 -4.34
CA SER A 24 12.33 -3.87 -3.09
C SER A 24 12.43 -5.38 -2.89
N VAL A 25 12.39 -5.82 -1.65
CA VAL A 25 12.27 -7.23 -1.26
C VAL A 25 11.01 -7.38 -0.42
N LEU A 26 10.15 -8.32 -0.77
CA LEU A 26 8.83 -8.57 -0.18
C LEU A 26 8.81 -9.98 0.44
N PRO A 27 9.43 -10.19 1.60
CA PRO A 27 9.65 -11.54 2.16
C PRO A 27 8.35 -12.27 2.50
N ALA A 28 7.30 -11.54 2.93
CA ALA A 28 6.00 -12.13 3.29
C ALA A 28 5.29 -12.72 2.06
N GLN A 29 5.48 -12.15 0.87
CA GLN A 29 4.93 -12.60 -0.40
C GLN A 29 5.82 -13.63 -1.11
N GLY A 30 7.10 -13.70 -0.72
CA GLY A 30 8.08 -14.52 -1.43
C GLY A 30 8.58 -13.86 -2.72
N GLU A 31 8.56 -12.53 -2.80
CA GLU A 31 8.74 -11.76 -4.02
C GLU A 31 9.86 -10.71 -3.90
N ALA A 32 10.38 -10.30 -5.06
CA ALA A 32 11.25 -9.13 -5.18
C ALA A 32 10.78 -8.23 -6.33
N VAL A 33 10.82 -6.93 -6.12
CA VAL A 33 10.62 -5.94 -7.17
C VAL A 33 11.97 -5.65 -7.81
N VAL A 34 12.08 -5.85 -9.13
CA VAL A 34 13.33 -5.73 -9.87
C VAL A 34 13.16 -4.77 -11.04
N ARG A 35 14.04 -3.80 -11.14
CA ARG A 35 14.24 -3.01 -12.36
C ARG A 35 15.14 -3.81 -13.28
N HIS A 36 14.57 -4.52 -14.26
CA HIS A 36 15.31 -5.35 -15.18
C HIS A 36 15.70 -4.60 -16.47
N ASP A 37 16.80 -5.02 -17.08
CA ASP A 37 17.18 -4.66 -18.44
C ASP A 37 16.20 -5.30 -19.44
N ALA A 38 16.27 -4.90 -20.70
CA ALA A 38 15.47 -5.55 -21.75
C ALA A 38 15.89 -7.04 -21.90
N PHE A 39 14.92 -7.95 -21.85
CA PHE A 39 15.12 -9.38 -22.08
C PHE A 39 13.82 -10.01 -22.62
N GLY A 40 13.89 -11.15 -23.28
CA GLY A 40 12.71 -11.93 -23.72
C GLY A 40 11.73 -11.16 -24.61
N GLY A 41 12.21 -10.19 -25.37
CA GLY A 41 11.33 -9.29 -26.13
C GLY A 41 10.64 -8.21 -25.28
N MET A 42 10.81 -8.22 -23.96
CA MET A 42 10.33 -7.17 -23.08
C MET A 42 11.28 -5.98 -23.01
N PRO A 43 10.77 -4.75 -23.01
CA PRO A 43 11.60 -3.58 -22.75
C PRO A 43 12.05 -3.55 -21.29
N ALA A 44 13.13 -2.82 -21.01
CA ALA A 44 13.58 -2.59 -19.64
C ALA A 44 12.48 -1.89 -18.82
N MET A 45 12.10 -2.49 -17.67
CA MET A 45 11.02 -1.99 -16.80
C MET A 45 11.18 -2.48 -15.36
N THR A 46 10.39 -1.92 -14.46
CA THR A 46 10.27 -2.42 -13.07
C THR A 46 9.05 -3.32 -12.97
N MET A 47 9.23 -4.52 -12.40
CA MET A 47 8.13 -5.44 -12.12
C MET A 47 8.44 -6.34 -10.93
N THR A 48 7.41 -6.97 -10.41
CA THR A 48 7.50 -7.92 -9.29
C THR A 48 7.70 -9.33 -9.82
N PHE A 49 8.57 -10.08 -9.16
CA PHE A 49 8.87 -11.47 -9.46
C PHE A 49 8.78 -12.31 -8.20
N ALA A 50 8.15 -13.46 -8.27
CA ALA A 50 8.35 -14.50 -7.28
C ALA A 50 9.82 -14.98 -7.36
N VAL A 51 10.45 -15.29 -6.23
CA VAL A 51 11.85 -15.75 -6.17
C VAL A 51 11.92 -17.15 -5.59
N GLU A 52 12.45 -18.07 -6.36
CA GLU A 52 12.66 -19.47 -5.95
C GLU A 52 14.11 -19.92 -6.21
N PRO A 53 14.72 -20.65 -5.27
CA PRO A 53 14.20 -21.00 -3.94
C PRO A 53 14.13 -19.79 -2.99
N LYS A 54 13.33 -19.89 -1.95
CA LYS A 54 13.18 -18.80 -0.94
C LYS A 54 14.48 -18.40 -0.24
N SER A 55 15.50 -19.29 -0.26
CA SER A 55 16.85 -18.96 0.22
C SER A 55 17.51 -17.85 -0.59
N ASP A 56 17.22 -17.79 -1.91
CA ASP A 56 17.77 -16.77 -2.79
C ASP A 56 17.16 -15.42 -2.43
N LEU A 57 15.83 -15.37 -2.23
CA LEU A 57 15.15 -14.15 -1.77
C LEU A 57 15.72 -13.61 -0.43
N ALA A 58 15.98 -14.51 0.53
CA ALA A 58 16.52 -14.14 1.84
C ALA A 58 17.94 -13.52 1.76
N SER A 59 18.65 -13.77 0.67
CA SER A 59 19.99 -13.23 0.41
C SER A 59 19.99 -11.89 -0.32
N LEU A 60 18.83 -11.48 -0.86
CA LEU A 60 18.71 -10.25 -1.65
C LEU A 60 18.57 -9.02 -0.76
N HIS A 61 19.21 -7.96 -1.20
CA HIS A 61 19.09 -6.64 -0.60
C HIS A 61 18.74 -5.59 -1.66
N VAL A 62 18.05 -4.56 -1.22
CA VAL A 62 17.77 -3.40 -2.06
C VAL A 62 19.06 -2.80 -2.60
N GLY A 63 19.14 -2.59 -3.91
CA GLY A 63 20.33 -2.12 -4.60
C GLY A 63 21.22 -3.21 -5.18
N ASP A 64 20.95 -4.48 -4.90
CA ASP A 64 21.71 -5.58 -5.50
C ASP A 64 21.50 -5.62 -7.02
N ARG A 65 22.61 -5.67 -7.74
CA ARG A 65 22.60 -6.03 -9.16
C ARG A 65 22.56 -7.53 -9.25
N ILE A 66 21.57 -8.05 -9.94
CA ILE A 66 21.36 -9.49 -10.06
C ILE A 66 21.43 -9.96 -11.51
N GLN A 67 21.77 -11.22 -11.64
CA GLN A 67 21.53 -12.03 -12.83
C GLN A 67 20.73 -13.25 -12.39
N ALA A 68 19.69 -13.59 -13.14
CA ALA A 68 18.79 -14.69 -12.84
C ALA A 68 18.22 -15.28 -14.11
N ASP A 69 17.64 -16.45 -14.01
CA ASP A 69 16.79 -17.04 -15.04
C ASP A 69 15.34 -16.62 -14.76
N ALA A 70 14.70 -15.98 -15.73
CA ALA A 70 13.32 -15.51 -15.61
C ALA A 70 12.39 -16.43 -16.39
N ASP A 71 11.34 -16.91 -15.72
CA ASP A 71 10.21 -17.60 -16.33
C ASP A 71 9.00 -16.66 -16.32
N LEU A 72 8.48 -16.40 -17.51
CA LEU A 72 7.39 -15.47 -17.75
C LEU A 72 6.24 -16.24 -18.41
N THR A 73 5.36 -16.75 -17.62
CA THR A 73 4.06 -17.23 -18.08
C THR A 73 2.98 -16.16 -17.90
N PRO A 74 1.80 -16.26 -18.54
CA PRO A 74 0.72 -15.29 -18.36
C PRO A 74 0.30 -15.09 -16.90
N ASP A 75 0.51 -16.11 -16.06
CA ASP A 75 0.05 -16.10 -14.66
C ASP A 75 1.19 -15.95 -13.64
N VAL A 76 2.46 -16.11 -14.06
CA VAL A 76 3.60 -16.11 -13.14
C VAL A 76 4.81 -15.43 -13.77
N ALA A 77 5.37 -14.46 -13.05
CA ALA A 77 6.71 -13.93 -13.29
C ALA A 77 7.62 -14.45 -12.16
N GLN A 78 8.57 -15.33 -12.48
CA GLN A 78 9.41 -16.01 -11.49
C GLN A 78 10.89 -15.88 -11.83
N LEU A 79 11.72 -15.72 -10.79
CA LEU A 79 13.18 -15.77 -10.87
C LEU A 79 13.72 -17.03 -10.19
N THR A 80 14.65 -17.67 -10.87
CA THR A 80 15.43 -18.80 -10.34
C THR A 80 16.92 -18.56 -10.56
N HIS A 81 17.77 -19.29 -9.84
CA HIS A 81 19.24 -19.20 -9.95
C HIS A 81 19.76 -17.75 -9.78
N VAL A 82 19.17 -17.02 -8.85
CA VAL A 82 19.51 -15.60 -8.62
C VAL A 82 20.94 -15.47 -8.09
N ARG A 83 21.74 -14.63 -8.74
CA ARG A 83 23.13 -14.34 -8.37
C ARG A 83 23.32 -12.84 -8.23
N VAL A 84 23.81 -12.42 -7.09
CA VAL A 84 24.22 -11.03 -6.89
C VAL A 84 25.57 -10.82 -7.59
N THR A 85 25.61 -9.86 -8.51
CA THR A 85 26.80 -9.53 -9.32
C THR A 85 27.46 -8.24 -8.90
N GLY A 86 26.87 -7.49 -8.00
CA GLY A 86 27.34 -6.23 -7.46
C GLY A 86 26.21 -5.49 -6.75
N THR A 87 26.49 -4.28 -6.27
CA THR A 87 25.51 -3.42 -5.59
C THR A 87 25.54 -2.01 -6.15
N MET A 88 24.40 -1.38 -6.29
CA MET A 88 24.29 0.03 -6.67
C MET A 88 24.43 0.94 -5.46
N ALA A 89 25.19 2.03 -5.62
CA ALA A 89 25.15 3.11 -4.66
C ALA A 89 23.86 3.94 -4.89
N GLY A 90 22.94 3.90 -3.94
CA GLY A 90 21.71 4.66 -4.00
C GLY A 90 21.82 6.03 -3.36
N ALA A 91 20.96 6.97 -3.75
CA ALA A 91 20.89 8.29 -3.16
C ALA A 91 20.51 8.24 -1.67
N ASN A 92 19.70 7.26 -1.28
CA ASN A 92 19.20 7.08 0.08
C ASN A 92 19.47 5.70 0.70
N VAL A 93 20.27 4.84 0.07
CA VAL A 93 20.53 3.47 0.58
C VAL A 93 21.17 3.49 1.97
N ARG A 94 22.06 4.45 2.26
CA ARG A 94 22.63 4.60 3.61
C ARG A 94 21.53 4.97 4.62
N VAL A 95 20.63 5.88 4.23
CA VAL A 95 19.51 6.30 5.08
C VAL A 95 18.57 5.12 5.38
N MET A 96 18.34 4.22 4.43
CA MET A 96 17.49 3.05 4.65
C MET A 96 18.00 2.09 5.72
N HIS A 97 19.32 2.04 5.96
CA HIS A 97 19.89 1.25 7.05
C HIS A 97 19.74 1.92 8.42
N ASP A 98 19.63 3.24 8.44
CA ASP A 98 19.63 4.05 9.67
C ASP A 98 18.22 4.42 10.14
N VAL A 99 17.18 4.25 9.30
CA VAL A 99 15.80 4.57 9.65
C VAL A 99 15.00 3.32 10.01
N VAL A 100 14.05 3.50 10.93
CA VAL A 100 13.06 2.46 11.22
C VAL A 100 12.00 2.49 10.11
N ALA A 101 11.83 1.37 9.42
CA ALA A 101 10.79 1.20 8.41
C ALA A 101 9.40 1.25 9.05
N LEU A 102 8.48 1.94 8.39
CA LEU A 102 7.09 2.05 8.79
C LEU A 102 6.29 0.86 8.25
N ASN A 103 5.42 0.33 9.09
CA ASN A 103 4.54 -0.79 8.80
C ASN A 103 3.08 -0.39 9.05
N VAL A 104 2.15 -1.24 8.66
CA VAL A 104 0.74 -1.11 9.02
C VAL A 104 0.61 -1.09 10.54
N GLY A 105 -0.12 -0.12 11.07
CA GLY A 105 -0.28 0.15 12.50
C GLY A 105 0.66 1.23 13.06
N ASP A 106 1.74 1.57 12.37
CA ASP A 106 2.64 2.64 12.79
C ASP A 106 2.04 4.02 12.48
N SER A 107 2.46 5.02 13.25
CA SER A 107 2.08 6.42 12.97
C SER A 107 3.06 7.03 11.98
N ILE A 108 2.51 7.74 10.98
CA ILE A 108 3.33 8.56 10.09
C ILE A 108 4.06 9.64 10.90
N PRO A 109 5.34 9.98 10.60
CA PRO A 109 6.06 11.06 11.25
C PRO A 109 5.34 12.41 11.05
N PRO A 110 4.64 12.95 12.06
CA PRO A 110 3.72 14.07 11.86
C PRO A 110 4.44 15.40 11.66
N GLU A 111 5.65 15.54 12.22
CA GLU A 111 6.42 16.78 12.25
C GLU A 111 7.36 16.96 11.04
N THR A 112 7.39 16.02 10.10
CA THR A 112 8.22 16.16 8.89
C THR A 112 7.68 17.28 8.03
N GLN A 113 8.51 18.29 7.79
CA GLN A 113 8.11 19.50 7.08
C GLN A 113 8.43 19.42 5.58
N PHE A 114 7.43 19.70 4.77
CA PHE A 114 7.50 19.78 3.31
C PHE A 114 7.00 21.14 2.81
N PHE A 115 7.14 21.37 1.50
CA PHE A 115 6.54 22.49 0.79
C PHE A 115 5.61 21.98 -0.30
N ASP A 116 4.40 22.54 -0.38
CA ASP A 116 3.41 22.19 -1.40
C ASP A 116 3.74 22.84 -2.75
N GLN A 117 2.98 22.50 -3.79
CA GLN A 117 3.09 23.08 -5.12
C GLN A 117 2.80 24.58 -5.21
N ARG A 118 2.34 25.21 -4.13
CA ARG A 118 2.16 26.67 -3.98
C ARG A 118 3.31 27.30 -3.19
N GLY A 119 4.31 26.50 -2.77
CA GLY A 119 5.43 26.92 -1.94
C GLY A 119 5.09 27.15 -0.45
N ARG A 120 3.93 26.67 0.01
CA ARG A 120 3.53 26.77 1.42
C ARG A 120 4.07 25.56 2.18
N GLY A 121 4.60 25.81 3.38
CA GLY A 121 5.01 24.74 4.28
C GLY A 121 3.81 23.93 4.77
N PHE A 122 3.96 22.61 4.87
CA PHE A 122 2.97 21.71 5.46
C PHE A 122 3.64 20.54 6.17
N THR A 123 2.89 19.92 7.08
CA THR A 123 3.22 18.68 7.77
C THR A 123 2.03 17.72 7.69
N PHE A 124 2.22 16.45 8.05
CA PHE A 124 1.07 15.52 8.10
C PHE A 124 0.08 15.81 9.23
N THR A 125 0.45 16.67 10.19
CA THR A 125 -0.47 17.19 11.23
C THR A 125 -1.61 18.00 10.60
N ASP A 126 -1.36 18.68 9.49
CA ASP A 126 -2.36 19.52 8.81
C ASP A 126 -3.52 18.71 8.22
N PHE A 127 -3.31 17.41 8.02
CA PHE A 127 -4.32 16.49 7.49
C PHE A 127 -5.06 15.68 8.58
N ARG A 128 -4.86 15.99 9.86
CA ARG A 128 -5.58 15.32 10.96
C ARG A 128 -7.09 15.46 10.78
N GLY A 129 -7.81 14.34 10.99
CA GLY A 129 -9.25 14.27 10.76
C GLY A 129 -9.64 13.88 9.32
N GLN A 130 -8.66 13.78 8.42
CA GLN A 130 -8.83 13.29 7.06
C GLN A 130 -8.09 11.97 6.87
N THR A 131 -8.62 11.07 6.05
CA THR A 131 -7.86 9.93 5.53
C THR A 131 -6.88 10.46 4.48
N VAL A 132 -5.61 10.06 4.56
CA VAL A 132 -4.59 10.48 3.59
C VAL A 132 -4.22 9.29 2.71
N VAL A 133 -4.22 9.49 1.39
CA VAL A 133 -3.60 8.56 0.43
C VAL A 133 -2.27 9.20 0.01
N LEU A 134 -1.17 8.52 0.36
CA LEU A 134 0.19 9.01 0.12
C LEU A 134 0.89 8.13 -0.91
N ALA A 135 1.48 8.75 -1.93
CA ALA A 135 2.37 8.08 -2.88
C ALA A 135 3.65 8.89 -3.10
N PHE A 136 4.60 8.29 -3.82
CA PHE A 136 5.87 8.90 -4.15
C PHE A 136 6.07 8.94 -5.67
N ILE A 137 6.45 10.08 -6.19
CA ILE A 137 6.61 10.30 -7.64
C ILE A 137 7.88 11.11 -7.93
N TYR A 138 8.24 11.25 -9.19
CA TYR A 138 9.07 12.37 -9.65
C TYR A 138 8.62 12.81 -11.05
N THR A 139 8.69 14.13 -11.32
CA THR A 139 8.01 14.73 -12.47
C THR A 139 8.64 14.35 -13.81
N ARG A 140 9.91 13.94 -13.81
CA ARG A 140 10.68 13.53 -15.00
C ARG A 140 10.59 12.03 -15.32
N CYS A 141 9.75 11.27 -14.60
CA CYS A 141 9.52 9.87 -14.88
C CYS A 141 8.98 9.69 -16.31
N LYS A 142 9.69 8.88 -17.10
CA LYS A 142 9.34 8.62 -18.51
C LYS A 142 8.56 7.32 -18.70
N ASP A 143 8.52 6.44 -17.70
CA ASP A 143 7.76 5.20 -17.78
C ASP A 143 6.27 5.47 -17.47
N PRO A 144 5.37 5.34 -18.47
CA PRO A 144 3.96 5.64 -18.29
C PRO A 144 3.25 4.71 -17.31
N ARG A 145 3.87 3.59 -16.91
CA ARG A 145 3.32 2.59 -15.98
C ARG A 145 3.76 2.83 -14.53
N MET A 146 4.58 3.84 -14.29
CA MET A 146 5.10 4.22 -12.97
C MET A 146 4.44 5.54 -12.51
N CYS A 147 5.21 6.57 -12.16
CA CYS A 147 4.68 7.83 -11.63
C CYS A 147 3.49 8.43 -12.44
N PRO A 148 3.49 8.43 -13.80
CA PRO A 148 2.33 8.94 -14.53
C PRO A 148 1.06 8.11 -14.31
N LEU A 149 1.17 6.78 -14.13
CA LEU A 149 0.04 5.92 -13.79
C LEU A 149 -0.47 6.24 -12.38
N VAL A 150 0.42 6.37 -11.39
CA VAL A 150 0.05 6.75 -10.02
C VAL A 150 -0.72 8.06 -10.01
N SER A 151 -0.19 9.11 -10.66
CA SER A 151 -0.88 10.41 -10.72
C SER A 151 -2.20 10.36 -11.50
N ALA A 152 -2.31 9.52 -12.54
CA ALA A 152 -3.59 9.30 -13.23
C ALA A 152 -4.61 8.61 -12.33
N ASN A 153 -4.17 7.64 -11.52
CA ASN A 153 -5.00 7.00 -10.50
C ASN A 153 -5.44 8.01 -9.43
N PHE A 154 -4.53 8.89 -8.97
CA PHE A 154 -4.85 9.96 -8.03
C PHE A 154 -5.87 10.96 -8.59
N HIS A 155 -5.80 11.27 -9.89
CA HIS A 155 -6.85 12.06 -10.54
C HIS A 155 -8.23 11.36 -10.44
N MET A 156 -8.29 10.04 -10.64
CA MET A 156 -9.56 9.29 -10.46
C MET A 156 -10.01 9.30 -8.99
N LEU A 157 -9.09 9.10 -8.02
CA LEU A 157 -9.40 9.16 -6.59
C LEU A 157 -9.95 10.53 -6.20
N GLN A 158 -9.32 11.63 -6.65
CA GLN A 158 -9.78 12.99 -6.38
C GLN A 158 -11.26 13.18 -6.76
N ARG A 159 -11.69 12.59 -7.87
CA ARG A 159 -13.07 12.67 -8.34
C ARG A 159 -14.01 11.75 -7.59
N LYS A 160 -13.63 10.48 -7.39
CA LYS A 160 -14.47 9.45 -6.77
C LYS A 160 -14.67 9.68 -5.26
N LEU A 161 -13.67 10.26 -4.60
CA LEU A 161 -13.69 10.57 -3.17
C LEU A 161 -14.12 12.03 -2.89
N ALA A 162 -14.75 12.70 -3.88
CA ALA A 162 -15.27 14.04 -3.69
C ALA A 162 -16.32 14.09 -2.59
N GLY A 163 -16.19 15.07 -1.67
CA GLY A 163 -17.12 15.24 -0.53
C GLY A 163 -16.77 14.41 0.70
N LEU A 164 -15.83 13.47 0.62
CA LEU A 164 -15.30 12.75 1.78
C LEU A 164 -14.12 13.50 2.42
N PRO A 165 -13.87 13.30 3.71
CA PRO A 165 -12.72 13.88 4.40
C PRO A 165 -11.44 13.10 4.04
N VAL A 166 -11.01 13.25 2.80
CA VAL A 166 -9.84 12.58 2.21
C VAL A 166 -8.92 13.61 1.59
N HIS A 167 -7.62 13.46 1.82
CA HIS A 167 -6.58 14.27 1.22
C HIS A 167 -5.57 13.38 0.47
N LEU A 168 -5.23 13.75 -0.75
CA LEU A 168 -4.24 13.05 -1.56
C LEU A 168 -2.89 13.75 -1.43
N VAL A 169 -1.81 13.00 -1.26
CA VAL A 169 -0.46 13.53 -1.13
C VAL A 169 0.48 12.73 -2.02
N GLU A 170 1.20 13.41 -2.90
CA GLU A 170 2.34 12.84 -3.61
C GLU A 170 3.61 13.59 -3.21
N ILE A 171 4.61 12.87 -2.71
CA ILE A 171 5.93 13.44 -2.35
C ILE A 171 6.92 13.13 -3.46
N THR A 172 7.67 14.15 -3.91
CA THR A 172 8.70 13.93 -4.93
C THR A 172 9.87 13.11 -4.42
N LEU A 173 10.46 12.29 -5.29
CA LEU A 173 11.73 11.60 -5.08
C LEU A 173 12.93 12.33 -5.73
N ASP A 174 12.67 13.46 -6.41
CA ASP A 174 13.68 14.28 -7.09
C ASP A 174 13.62 15.75 -6.61
N PRO A 175 13.76 16.00 -5.30
CA PRO A 175 13.54 17.33 -4.72
C PRO A 175 14.54 18.40 -5.20
N THR A 176 15.65 17.99 -5.81
CA THR A 176 16.60 18.94 -6.40
C THR A 176 16.12 19.51 -7.72
N PHE A 177 15.25 18.82 -8.43
CA PHE A 177 14.63 19.27 -9.68
C PHE A 177 13.18 19.69 -9.47
N ASP A 178 12.41 18.94 -8.70
CA ASP A 178 10.99 19.13 -8.49
C ASP A 178 10.72 20.25 -7.47
N THR A 179 10.96 21.50 -7.90
CA THR A 179 10.59 22.69 -7.12
C THR A 179 9.08 22.83 -7.03
N PRO A 180 8.54 23.65 -6.11
CA PRO A 180 7.11 23.95 -6.06
C PRO A 180 6.50 24.36 -7.41
N GLU A 181 7.21 25.17 -8.19
CA GLU A 181 6.76 25.59 -9.51
C GLU A 181 6.71 24.42 -10.52
N VAL A 182 7.70 23.53 -10.49
CA VAL A 182 7.73 22.31 -11.32
C VAL A 182 6.58 21.40 -10.95
N LEU A 183 6.34 21.20 -9.66
CA LEU A 183 5.21 20.42 -9.15
C LEU A 183 3.85 21.04 -9.53
N ALA A 184 3.71 22.36 -9.45
CA ALA A 184 2.50 23.04 -9.93
C ALA A 184 2.26 22.83 -11.43
N ASN A 185 3.32 22.86 -12.23
CA ASN A 185 3.25 22.57 -13.66
C ASN A 185 2.87 21.11 -13.94
N TYR A 186 3.43 20.17 -13.17
CA TYR A 186 3.09 18.75 -13.24
C TYR A 186 1.63 18.51 -12.87
N GLY A 187 1.18 19.09 -11.76
CA GLY A 187 -0.20 18.95 -11.27
C GLY A 187 -1.25 19.42 -12.27
N ARG A 188 -0.98 20.51 -13.02
CA ARG A 188 -1.90 20.96 -14.09
C ARG A 188 -2.16 19.92 -15.16
N ARG A 189 -1.24 18.99 -15.41
CA ARG A 189 -1.44 17.91 -16.38
C ARG A 189 -2.45 16.85 -15.91
N PHE A 190 -2.67 16.78 -14.59
CA PHE A 190 -3.58 15.84 -13.93
C PHE A 190 -4.79 16.53 -13.28
N ASP A 191 -5.04 17.80 -13.59
CA ASP A 191 -6.14 18.60 -13.04
C ASP A 191 -6.18 18.54 -11.49
N THR A 192 -5.01 18.65 -10.84
CA THR A 192 -4.93 18.62 -9.39
C THR A 192 -5.67 19.80 -8.78
N ASP A 193 -6.57 19.53 -7.83
CA ASP A 193 -7.12 20.50 -6.91
C ASP A 193 -6.18 20.65 -5.70
N PRO A 194 -5.43 21.75 -5.57
CA PRO A 194 -4.43 21.87 -4.50
C PRO A 194 -5.01 21.98 -3.09
N ASP A 195 -6.31 22.06 -2.93
CA ASP A 195 -6.98 22.05 -1.62
C ASP A 195 -7.33 20.60 -1.20
N ARG A 196 -7.20 19.63 -2.12
CA ARG A 196 -7.51 18.22 -1.89
C ARG A 196 -6.38 17.28 -2.31
N TRP A 197 -5.43 17.77 -3.10
CA TRP A 197 -4.30 16.99 -3.60
C TRP A 197 -3.02 17.83 -3.54
N THR A 198 -2.17 17.50 -2.58
CA THR A 198 -0.88 18.15 -2.33
C THR A 198 0.23 17.40 -3.07
N LEU A 199 1.00 18.16 -3.86
CA LEU A 199 2.27 17.70 -4.43
C LEU A 199 3.39 18.30 -3.58
N GLY A 200 4.13 17.46 -2.87
CA GLY A 200 5.10 17.88 -1.86
C GLY A 200 6.56 17.73 -2.29
N THR A 201 7.38 18.70 -1.91
CA THR A 201 8.83 18.69 -2.03
C THR A 201 9.47 19.20 -0.73
N GLY A 202 10.78 19.13 -0.64
CA GLY A 202 11.50 19.61 0.56
C GLY A 202 13.01 19.49 0.42
N PRO A 203 13.78 19.75 1.48
CA PRO A 203 15.21 19.46 1.48
C PRO A 203 15.48 18.00 1.17
N ALA A 204 16.47 17.73 0.32
CA ALA A 204 16.76 16.37 -0.18
C ALA A 204 16.98 15.34 0.93
N ASN A 205 17.63 15.72 2.03
CA ASN A 205 17.83 14.85 3.18
C ASN A 205 16.49 14.51 3.87
N VAL A 206 15.55 15.45 3.97
CA VAL A 206 14.22 15.23 4.59
C VAL A 206 13.39 14.30 3.72
N VAL A 207 13.34 14.57 2.41
CA VAL A 207 12.61 13.74 1.43
C VAL A 207 13.16 12.31 1.40
N ASN A 208 14.50 12.16 1.35
CA ASN A 208 15.15 10.86 1.30
C ASN A 208 14.94 10.05 2.60
N ASP A 209 15.02 10.69 3.77
CA ASP A 209 14.73 10.06 5.06
C ASP A 209 13.27 9.59 5.12
N PHE A 210 12.35 10.47 4.73
CA PHE A 210 10.93 10.15 4.72
C PHE A 210 10.60 9.00 3.76
N ALA A 211 11.09 9.04 2.53
CA ALA A 211 10.90 7.96 1.56
C ALA A 211 11.50 6.63 2.04
N ALA A 212 12.71 6.67 2.65
CA ALA A 212 13.36 5.49 3.20
C ALA A 212 12.54 4.82 4.31
N ARG A 213 11.83 5.60 5.15
CA ARG A 213 10.91 5.04 6.17
C ARG A 213 9.76 4.26 5.56
N PHE A 214 9.32 4.61 4.36
CA PHE A 214 8.34 3.85 3.58
C PHE A 214 8.96 2.72 2.75
N GLY A 215 10.25 2.42 2.94
CA GLY A 215 10.95 1.38 2.19
C GLY A 215 11.23 1.76 0.73
N ILE A 216 11.12 3.05 0.38
CA ILE A 216 11.40 3.53 -0.97
C ILE A 216 12.90 3.73 -1.16
N ALA A 217 13.51 2.89 -1.98
CA ALA A 217 14.89 3.05 -2.43
C ALA A 217 14.94 3.93 -3.68
N VAL A 218 15.93 4.82 -3.76
CA VAL A 218 16.13 5.73 -4.91
C VAL A 218 17.55 5.61 -5.40
N PHE A 219 17.72 5.25 -6.67
CA PHE A 219 19.01 5.09 -7.34
C PHE A 219 19.08 6.01 -8.56
N PRO A 220 20.09 6.90 -8.64
CA PRO A 220 20.35 7.65 -9.87
C PRO A 220 20.75 6.72 -11.01
N ASP A 221 20.15 6.92 -12.18
CA ASP A 221 20.48 6.19 -13.41
C ASP A 221 20.60 7.17 -14.59
N ALA A 222 21.68 6.97 -15.38
CA ALA A 222 21.99 7.89 -16.48
C ALA A 222 20.95 7.85 -17.62
N ASN A 223 20.23 6.74 -17.78
CA ASN A 223 19.31 6.51 -18.91
C ASN A 223 17.88 6.92 -18.58
N VAL A 224 17.42 6.56 -17.36
CA VAL A 224 16.03 6.74 -16.93
C VAL A 224 15.83 7.83 -15.89
N GLY A 225 16.92 8.41 -15.38
CA GLY A 225 16.95 9.46 -14.36
C GLY A 225 16.98 8.88 -12.95
N LEU A 226 15.90 8.27 -12.47
CA LEU A 226 15.85 7.58 -11.19
C LEU A 226 15.25 6.18 -11.36
N ILE A 227 15.84 5.21 -10.68
CA ILE A 227 15.26 3.90 -10.41
C ILE A 227 14.78 3.93 -8.97
N HIS A 228 13.54 3.58 -8.72
CA HIS A 228 12.96 3.55 -7.37
C HIS A 228 11.89 2.46 -7.26
N SER A 229 11.63 2.03 -6.01
CA SER A 229 10.46 1.23 -5.69
C SER A 229 9.22 2.13 -5.61
N GLU A 230 8.06 1.55 -5.81
CA GLU A 230 6.76 2.22 -5.71
C GLU A 230 6.01 1.70 -4.50
N ARG A 231 5.42 2.63 -3.73
CA ARG A 231 4.54 2.32 -2.62
C ARG A 231 3.50 3.41 -2.46
N THR A 232 2.25 2.99 -2.25
CA THR A 232 1.15 3.87 -1.86
C THR A 232 0.71 3.49 -0.45
N ALA A 233 0.57 4.46 0.44
CA ALA A 233 0.12 4.24 1.81
C ALA A 233 -1.27 4.85 2.01
N ILE A 234 -2.14 4.14 2.73
CA ILE A 234 -3.40 4.66 3.25
C ILE A 234 -3.20 4.94 4.73
N ILE A 235 -3.51 6.17 5.15
CA ILE A 235 -3.29 6.67 6.50
C ILE A 235 -4.64 7.15 7.03
N ASP A 236 -5.02 6.66 8.20
CA ASP A 236 -6.28 7.00 8.82
C ASP A 236 -6.31 8.45 9.34
N ARG A 237 -7.48 8.89 9.82
CA ARG A 237 -7.72 10.22 10.36
C ARG A 237 -6.88 10.56 11.59
N ASN A 238 -6.29 9.56 12.25
CA ASN A 238 -5.41 9.73 13.41
C ASN A 238 -3.93 9.72 13.00
N GLY A 239 -3.62 9.53 11.70
CA GLY A 239 -2.28 9.45 11.17
C GLY A 239 -1.62 8.08 11.35
N GLN A 240 -2.39 7.00 11.54
CA GLN A 240 -1.90 5.63 11.52
C GLN A 240 -1.96 5.06 10.11
N ILE A 241 -0.93 4.36 9.70
CA ILE A 241 -0.89 3.62 8.43
C ILE A 241 -1.82 2.41 8.57
N VAL A 242 -2.80 2.32 7.70
CA VAL A 242 -3.78 1.21 7.68
C VAL A 242 -3.53 0.24 6.56
N ASP A 243 -2.91 0.69 5.47
CA ASP A 243 -2.46 -0.18 4.38
C ASP A 243 -1.23 0.36 3.66
N LEU A 244 -0.45 -0.56 3.06
CA LEU A 244 0.74 -0.28 2.25
C LEU A 244 0.64 -1.11 0.96
N LEU A 245 0.38 -0.44 -0.15
CA LEU A 245 0.25 -1.04 -1.47
C LEU A 245 1.58 -0.92 -2.21
N ASP A 246 2.21 -2.04 -2.49
CA ASP A 246 3.42 -2.10 -3.28
C ASP A 246 3.11 -2.08 -4.78
N ALA A 247 4.01 -1.50 -5.58
CA ALA A 247 3.87 -1.24 -7.02
C ALA A 247 2.83 -0.16 -7.39
N ALA A 248 2.87 0.28 -8.66
CA ALA A 248 2.01 1.35 -9.19
C ALA A 248 0.64 0.84 -9.70
N ALA A 249 0.50 -0.47 -9.90
CA ALA A 249 -0.63 -1.07 -10.63
C ALA A 249 -1.79 -1.52 -9.73
N TRP A 250 -2.02 -0.84 -8.59
CA TRP A 250 -3.20 -1.09 -7.78
C TRP A 250 -4.48 -0.58 -8.46
N ASN A 251 -5.60 -1.24 -8.16
CA ASN A 251 -6.90 -0.87 -8.71
C ASN A 251 -7.49 0.34 -7.97
N PRO A 252 -7.76 1.49 -8.63
CA PRO A 252 -8.34 2.65 -7.96
C PRO A 252 -9.72 2.39 -7.33
N ASP A 253 -10.51 1.47 -7.87
CA ASP A 253 -11.85 1.18 -7.33
C ASP A 253 -11.75 0.42 -6.00
N ASP A 254 -10.80 -0.49 -5.86
CA ASP A 254 -10.54 -1.19 -4.61
C ASP A 254 -10.08 -0.21 -3.52
N LEU A 255 -9.17 0.71 -3.88
CA LEU A 255 -8.70 1.74 -2.96
C LEU A 255 -9.81 2.72 -2.57
N VAL A 256 -10.70 3.08 -3.49
CA VAL A 256 -11.90 3.89 -3.19
C VAL A 256 -12.78 3.18 -2.15
N ALA A 257 -13.05 1.89 -2.34
CA ALA A 257 -13.88 1.10 -1.41
C ALA A 257 -13.24 1.05 -0.01
N GLU A 258 -11.93 0.85 0.07
CA GLU A 258 -11.19 0.85 1.32
C GLU A 258 -11.25 2.20 2.03
N VAL A 259 -10.92 3.29 1.34
CA VAL A 259 -10.97 4.66 1.90
C VAL A 259 -12.38 5.05 2.34
N GLN A 260 -13.41 4.64 1.60
CA GLN A 260 -14.80 4.85 2.00
C GLN A 260 -15.11 4.11 3.30
N SER A 261 -14.68 2.87 3.45
CA SER A 261 -14.89 2.08 4.68
C SER A 261 -14.24 2.74 5.90
N LEU A 262 -13.07 3.35 5.74
CA LEU A 262 -12.39 4.11 6.79
C LEU A 262 -13.13 5.40 7.13
N SER A 263 -13.82 6.00 6.16
CA SER A 263 -14.61 7.22 6.35
C SER A 263 -15.87 6.97 7.17
N ASP A 264 -16.39 5.75 7.16
CA ASP A 264 -17.57 5.34 7.94
C ASP A 264 -17.25 5.08 9.42
N VAL A 265 -15.95 4.89 9.76
CA VAL A 265 -15.52 4.69 11.14
C VAL A 265 -15.63 6.01 11.92
N PRO A 266 -16.42 6.08 13.01
CA PRO A 266 -16.57 7.30 13.79
C PRO A 266 -15.25 7.76 14.40
N SER A 267 -14.98 9.06 14.38
CA SER A 267 -13.81 9.67 15.02
C SER A 267 -13.90 9.71 16.57
N ASN A 268 -15.12 9.66 17.11
CA ASN A 268 -15.37 9.64 18.55
C ASN A 268 -15.06 8.24 19.11
N PRO A 269 -14.22 8.10 20.15
CA PRO A 269 -13.86 6.80 20.73
C PRO A 269 -15.05 5.93 21.14
N ILE A 270 -16.09 6.54 21.72
CA ILE A 270 -17.30 5.80 22.17
C ILE A 270 -18.08 5.29 20.94
N ALA A 271 -18.28 6.16 19.94
CA ALA A 271 -18.96 5.78 18.71
C ALA A 271 -18.15 4.74 17.91
N ARG A 272 -16.82 4.75 18.02
CA ARG A 272 -15.93 3.73 17.42
C ARG A 272 -16.12 2.36 18.08
N ILE A 273 -16.20 2.31 19.42
CA ILE A 273 -16.50 1.06 20.14
C ILE A 273 -17.87 0.53 19.70
N ASP A 274 -18.85 1.40 19.59
CA ASP A 274 -20.20 1.06 19.14
C ASP A 274 -20.21 0.50 17.71
N TYR A 275 -19.48 1.13 16.81
CA TYR A 275 -19.29 0.67 15.44
C TYR A 275 -18.61 -0.71 15.37
N GLU A 276 -17.53 -0.96 16.11
CA GLU A 276 -16.84 -2.25 16.13
C GLU A 276 -17.70 -3.36 16.75
N LEU A 277 -18.49 -3.05 17.77
CA LEU A 277 -19.45 -3.99 18.36
C LEU A 277 -20.57 -4.33 17.36
N SER A 278 -21.10 -3.34 16.63
CA SER A 278 -22.10 -3.56 15.59
C SER A 278 -21.58 -4.43 14.46
N LYS A 279 -20.33 -4.21 14.04
CA LYS A 279 -19.65 -5.00 13.02
C LYS A 279 -19.42 -6.44 13.47
N ALA A 280 -19.00 -6.64 14.73
CA ALA A 280 -18.81 -7.96 15.33
C ALA A 280 -20.14 -8.72 15.47
N SER A 281 -21.22 -8.03 15.88
CA SER A 281 -22.56 -8.63 16.02
C SER A 281 -23.12 -9.05 14.66
N ALA A 282 -22.94 -8.22 13.63
CA ALA A 282 -23.34 -8.55 12.27
C ALA A 282 -22.59 -9.77 11.70
N ALA A 283 -21.30 -9.91 12.01
CA ALA A 283 -20.48 -11.05 11.60
C ALA A 283 -20.90 -12.36 12.29
N LEU A 284 -21.34 -12.29 13.56
CA LEU A 284 -21.75 -13.45 14.33
C LEU A 284 -23.20 -13.88 14.08
N CYS A 285 -24.10 -12.92 13.86
CA CYS A 285 -25.56 -13.17 13.77
C CYS A 285 -26.10 -13.10 12.33
N GLY A 286 -25.27 -12.79 11.35
CA GLY A 286 -25.68 -12.72 9.93
C GLY A 286 -26.52 -11.51 9.55
N ASN A 287 -27.00 -10.71 10.52
CA ASN A 287 -27.72 -9.45 10.29
C ASN A 287 -27.63 -8.58 11.56
N SER A 288 -27.28 -7.31 11.45
CA SER A 288 -27.46 -6.35 12.52
C SER A 288 -28.96 -6.09 12.70
N LEU A 289 -29.45 -5.94 13.91
CA LEU A 289 -30.79 -5.44 14.19
C LEU A 289 -30.84 -3.99 13.69
N ALA A 290 -31.39 -3.81 12.49
CA ALA A 290 -31.37 -2.52 11.78
C ALA A 290 -31.94 -1.41 12.67
N GLY A 291 -31.10 -0.44 13.04
CA GLY A 291 -31.46 0.75 13.79
C GLY A 291 -31.05 0.81 15.26
N TYR A 292 -30.36 -0.21 15.79
CA TYR A 292 -29.84 -0.18 17.15
C TYR A 292 -28.32 -0.02 17.15
N SER A 293 -27.79 0.67 18.16
CA SER A 293 -26.34 0.80 18.35
C SER A 293 -25.73 -0.53 18.85
N GLY A 294 -24.47 -0.82 18.52
CA GLY A 294 -23.79 -2.05 18.95
C GLY A 294 -23.74 -2.22 20.47
N LEU A 295 -23.72 -1.12 21.24
CA LEU A 295 -23.83 -1.14 22.70
C LEU A 295 -25.21 -1.62 23.17
N LEU A 296 -26.29 -1.24 22.48
CA LEU A 296 -27.65 -1.71 22.75
C LEU A 296 -27.82 -3.18 22.37
N GLU A 297 -27.26 -3.61 21.25
CA GLU A 297 -27.25 -5.02 20.84
C GLU A 297 -26.50 -5.89 21.87
N LEU A 298 -25.33 -5.46 22.33
CA LEU A 298 -24.57 -6.14 23.37
C LEU A 298 -25.37 -6.22 24.68
N ALA A 299 -26.02 -5.13 25.10
CA ALA A 299 -26.85 -5.11 26.29
C ALA A 299 -28.04 -6.09 26.18
N LEU A 300 -28.66 -6.18 25.03
CA LEU A 300 -29.77 -7.11 24.74
C LEU A 300 -29.30 -8.56 24.78
N VAL A 301 -28.15 -8.88 24.20
CA VAL A 301 -27.54 -10.21 24.23
C VAL A 301 -27.22 -10.62 25.67
N VAL A 302 -26.58 -9.73 26.46
CA VAL A 302 -26.26 -9.97 27.86
C VAL A 302 -27.54 -10.21 28.68
N LEU A 303 -28.61 -9.47 28.43
CA LEU A 303 -29.89 -9.60 29.12
C LEU A 303 -30.57 -10.94 28.81
N ILE A 304 -30.56 -11.36 27.52
CA ILE A 304 -31.09 -12.66 27.09
C ILE A 304 -30.30 -13.82 27.71
N PHE A 305 -28.97 -13.76 27.67
CA PHE A 305 -28.12 -14.80 28.29
C PHE A 305 -28.30 -14.86 29.80
N SER A 306 -28.35 -13.71 30.47
CA SER A 306 -28.57 -13.64 31.90
C SER A 306 -29.94 -14.21 32.31
N GLY A 307 -30.98 -13.93 31.52
CA GLY A 307 -32.31 -14.49 31.68
C GLY A 307 -32.33 -16.01 31.47
N ALA A 308 -31.69 -16.52 30.44
CA ALA A 308 -31.56 -17.94 30.18
C ALA A 308 -30.79 -18.68 31.31
N CYS A 309 -29.69 -18.11 31.78
CA CYS A 309 -28.94 -18.67 32.92
C CYS A 309 -29.77 -18.67 34.20
N ALA A 310 -30.57 -17.64 34.47
CA ALA A 310 -31.44 -17.60 35.64
C ALA A 310 -32.55 -18.68 35.57
N ILE A 311 -33.13 -18.87 34.38
CA ILE A 311 -34.14 -19.93 34.15
C ILE A 311 -33.51 -21.31 34.34
N LEU A 312 -32.33 -21.57 33.78
CA LEU A 312 -31.61 -22.82 33.95
C LEU A 312 -31.22 -23.06 35.40
N TYR A 313 -30.79 -22.03 36.12
CA TYR A 313 -30.49 -22.13 37.54
C TYR A 313 -31.71 -22.49 38.39
N VAL A 314 -32.85 -21.86 38.15
CA VAL A 314 -34.12 -22.16 38.84
C VAL A 314 -34.59 -23.56 38.51
N ALA A 315 -34.50 -23.99 37.23
CA ALA A 315 -34.85 -25.36 36.85
C ALA A 315 -33.95 -26.43 37.50
N ALA A 316 -32.63 -26.18 37.48
CA ALA A 316 -31.65 -27.06 38.14
C ALA A 316 -31.92 -27.16 39.67
N ARG A 317 -32.20 -26.02 40.30
CA ARG A 317 -32.53 -26.00 41.75
C ARG A 317 -33.77 -26.82 42.07
N LYS A 318 -34.82 -26.76 41.22
CA LYS A 318 -36.02 -27.61 41.40
C LYS A 318 -35.70 -29.09 41.29
N ILE A 319 -34.87 -29.48 40.31
CA ILE A 319 -34.52 -30.89 40.07
C ILE A 319 -33.62 -31.46 41.17
N PHE A 320 -32.65 -30.68 41.67
CA PHE A 320 -31.63 -31.18 42.61
C PHE A 320 -31.89 -30.87 44.07
N VAL A 321 -32.86 -30.02 44.43
CA VAL A 321 -33.11 -29.62 45.84
C VAL A 321 -34.50 -30.07 46.34
N GLU A 322 -35.48 -30.32 45.45
CA GLU A 322 -36.80 -30.82 45.84
C GLU A 322 -36.88 -32.36 45.89
N ASP A 323 -35.88 -33.09 45.35
CA ASP A 323 -35.78 -34.55 45.40
C ASP A 323 -34.80 -35.07 46.52
N ALA A 324 -34.34 -34.22 47.43
CA ALA A 324 -33.51 -34.54 48.58
C ALA A 324 -34.30 -34.28 49.87
#